data_ebe2cd043dc55c8b176311f5324683de
#
_entry.id   ebe2cd043dc55c8b176311f5324683de
#
_cell.length_a   1.000
_cell.length_b   1.000
_cell.length_c   1.000
_cell.angle_alpha   90.00
_cell.angle_beta   90.00
_cell.angle_gamma   90.00
#
_symmetry.space_group_name_H-M   'P 1'
#
loop_
_entity.id
_entity.type
_entity.pdbx_description
1 polymer ?
#
loop_
_entity_poly.entity_id
_entity_poly.type
_entity_poly.pdbx_seq_one_letter_code
_entity_poly.pdbx_strand_id
1 'polypeptide(L)'
;MATPDRPRRSSTFKRISLFVLTLLVAGELALRVVDAVQGRSPFGAQIAEPGTEVLRYKPHPFMGYALNPAYDGQDINPMGLRGEAVPKKKPKGVYRILCVGGSTTYGSHTPAEQAYPARLQEFLNEGPHKQPPLRYEVLNCGVPGYTTAESLVNLSLRLLEFDADAMIIYHAINDARLIQVGGFQADYSHMRSSWRFPETSPLESALLRHCRLYYRLFKGSYPSLQPARLERLVYVDSTEHPHPAPNWKGVNTRGVRAYLRNLRNLIAVAQEHGIAPVLTTFAASEEHLVGPGYGDVLAVMNRWVRQMATNKTLPLIELAESLDDQPGLFADYVHMNADGFMAQAKLIYQQARKQGLWRLR
;
A
#
# COMPACT_ATOMS: atom_id res chain seq x y z
N MET A 1 30.05 -70.31 20.91
CA MET A 1 29.68 -69.13 20.14
C MET A 1 28.46 -68.46 20.82
N ALA A 2 28.68 -67.34 21.49
CA ALA A 2 27.65 -66.61 22.16
C ALA A 2 27.02 -65.63 21.19
N THR A 3 25.65 -65.67 21.07
CA THR A 3 24.89 -64.75 20.25
C THR A 3 24.92 -63.36 20.91
N PRO A 4 25.17 -62.26 20.19
CA PRO A 4 25.20 -60.92 20.75
C PRO A 4 23.76 -60.48 21.11
N ASP A 5 23.66 -60.01 22.37
CA ASP A 5 22.44 -59.45 22.95
C ASP A 5 22.03 -58.17 22.18
N ARG A 6 20.82 -58.12 21.64
CA ARG A 6 20.27 -56.93 20.92
C ARG A 6 19.85 -55.88 21.97
N PRO A 7 20.27 -54.63 21.82
CA PRO A 7 20.00 -53.63 22.83
C PRO A 7 18.52 -53.29 23.02
N ARG A 8 18.06 -53.30 24.27
CA ARG A 8 16.70 -52.92 24.75
C ARG A 8 16.26 -51.47 24.53
N ARG A 9 16.74 -50.79 23.48
CA ARG A 9 16.39 -49.38 23.20
C ARG A 9 14.90 -49.13 22.80
N SER A 10 14.14 -50.16 22.45
CA SER A 10 12.75 -50.04 21.92
C SER A 10 11.70 -49.72 22.99
N SER A 11 11.89 -50.15 24.25
CA SER A 11 10.84 -50.03 25.27
C SER A 11 10.82 -48.62 25.94
N THR A 12 11.98 -48.01 26.13
CA THR A 12 12.09 -46.68 26.74
C THR A 12 11.54 -45.60 25.78
N PHE A 13 11.88 -45.70 24.50
CA PHE A 13 11.35 -44.81 23.46
C PHE A 13 9.81 -44.86 23.34
N LYS A 14 9.24 -46.08 23.36
CA LYS A 14 7.78 -46.25 23.35
C LYS A 14 7.10 -45.68 24.60
N ARG A 15 7.72 -45.80 25.75
CA ARG A 15 7.19 -45.20 27.04
C ARG A 15 7.23 -43.70 27.01
N ILE A 16 8.32 -43.10 26.54
CA ILE A 16 8.44 -41.63 26.39
C ILE A 16 7.42 -41.13 25.39
N SER A 17 7.30 -41.79 24.22
CA SER A 17 6.31 -41.39 23.18
C SER A 17 4.88 -41.48 23.73
N LEU A 18 4.53 -42.53 24.46
CA LEU A 18 3.21 -42.70 25.06
C LEU A 18 2.96 -41.60 26.12
N PHE A 19 3.95 -41.29 26.95
CA PHE A 19 3.83 -40.24 27.97
C PHE A 19 3.61 -38.86 27.30
N VAL A 20 4.41 -38.51 26.29
CA VAL A 20 4.23 -37.26 25.53
C VAL A 20 2.84 -37.20 24.87
N LEU A 21 2.40 -38.28 24.26
CA LEU A 21 1.07 -38.33 23.64
C LEU A 21 -0.04 -38.12 24.69
N THR A 22 0.11 -38.75 25.87
CA THR A 22 -0.85 -38.57 26.98
C THR A 22 -0.92 -37.11 27.44
N LEU A 23 0.24 -36.44 27.58
CA LEU A 23 0.28 -35.02 27.92
C LEU A 23 -0.38 -34.12 26.86
N LEU A 24 -0.16 -34.40 25.57
CA LEU A 24 -0.79 -33.65 24.48
C LEU A 24 -2.31 -33.82 24.49
N VAL A 25 -2.80 -35.05 24.68
CA VAL A 25 -4.23 -35.32 24.77
C VAL A 25 -4.86 -34.67 26.01
N ALA A 26 -4.20 -34.79 27.17
CA ALA A 26 -4.68 -34.14 28.38
C ALA A 26 -4.72 -32.61 28.25
N GLY A 27 -3.70 -32.01 27.64
CA GLY A 27 -3.66 -30.56 27.35
C GLY A 27 -4.79 -30.12 26.42
N GLU A 28 -5.04 -30.86 25.36
CA GLU A 28 -6.16 -30.59 24.43
C GLU A 28 -7.51 -30.69 25.15
N LEU A 29 -7.74 -31.72 25.95
CA LEU A 29 -8.99 -31.90 26.71
C LEU A 29 -9.18 -30.77 27.74
N ALA A 30 -8.13 -30.38 28.47
CA ALA A 30 -8.20 -29.27 29.41
C ALA A 30 -8.61 -27.97 28.71
N LEU A 31 -8.07 -27.68 27.52
CA LEU A 31 -8.44 -26.49 26.75
C LEU A 31 -9.89 -26.52 26.28
N ARG A 32 -10.41 -27.69 25.94
CA ARG A 32 -11.83 -27.87 25.57
C ARG A 32 -12.78 -27.65 26.77
N VAL A 33 -12.36 -28.07 27.95
CA VAL A 33 -13.10 -27.78 29.18
C VAL A 33 -13.12 -26.28 29.45
N VAL A 34 -12.00 -25.59 29.26
CA VAL A 34 -11.93 -24.12 29.40
C VAL A 34 -12.87 -23.44 28.40
N ASP A 35 -12.93 -23.90 27.14
CA ASP A 35 -13.84 -23.36 26.14
C ASP A 35 -15.31 -23.55 26.56
N ALA A 36 -15.67 -24.75 27.06
CA ALA A 36 -17.03 -25.02 27.55
C ALA A 36 -17.42 -24.11 28.74
N VAL A 37 -16.52 -23.92 29.69
CA VAL A 37 -16.74 -23.02 30.83
C VAL A 37 -16.91 -21.57 30.40
N GLN A 38 -16.25 -21.16 29.30
CA GLN A 38 -16.37 -19.82 28.73
C GLN A 38 -17.53 -19.66 27.73
N GLY A 39 -18.42 -20.65 27.63
CA GLY A 39 -19.57 -20.62 26.74
C GLY A 39 -19.24 -20.81 25.26
N ARG A 40 -18.01 -21.21 24.94
CA ARG A 40 -17.59 -21.52 23.56
C ARG A 40 -17.82 -23.00 23.26
N SER A 41 -18.08 -23.31 21.98
CA SER A 41 -18.23 -24.71 21.57
C SER A 41 -16.90 -25.48 21.73
N PRO A 42 -16.84 -26.52 22.58
CA PRO A 42 -15.60 -27.27 22.78
C PRO A 42 -15.20 -28.13 21.58
N PHE A 43 -16.13 -28.42 20.65
CA PHE A 43 -15.90 -29.26 19.46
C PHE A 43 -16.04 -28.47 18.14
N GLY A 44 -16.53 -27.24 18.19
CA GLY A 44 -16.62 -26.36 17.01
C GLY A 44 -15.24 -25.93 16.48
N ALA A 45 -15.20 -25.43 15.27
CA ALA A 45 -14.02 -24.75 14.75
C ALA A 45 -13.73 -23.49 15.59
N GLN A 46 -12.48 -23.30 16.03
CA GLN A 46 -12.10 -22.17 16.89
C GLN A 46 -11.73 -20.92 16.07
N ILE A 47 -11.49 -21.09 14.79
CA ILE A 47 -11.21 -20.02 13.83
C ILE A 47 -11.92 -20.35 12.50
N ALA A 48 -12.16 -19.33 11.70
CA ALA A 48 -12.50 -19.49 10.30
C ALA A 48 -11.39 -20.24 9.55
N GLU A 49 -11.66 -20.65 8.35
CA GLU A 49 -10.64 -21.30 7.51
C GLU A 49 -9.47 -20.30 7.29
N PRO A 50 -8.21 -20.69 7.56
CA PRO A 50 -7.08 -19.81 7.34
C PRO A 50 -7.06 -19.29 5.90
N GLY A 51 -6.89 -17.98 5.73
CA GLY A 51 -6.89 -17.35 4.41
C GLY A 51 -8.28 -16.91 3.91
N THR A 52 -9.35 -17.11 4.70
CA THR A 52 -10.69 -16.57 4.38
C THR A 52 -10.91 -15.15 4.90
N GLU A 53 -9.98 -14.61 5.68
CA GLU A 53 -10.05 -13.24 6.15
C GLU A 53 -9.93 -12.26 4.99
N VAL A 54 -10.89 -11.34 4.91
CA VAL A 54 -10.89 -10.31 3.89
C VAL A 54 -10.00 -9.16 4.37
N LEU A 55 -8.77 -9.12 3.87
CA LEU A 55 -7.81 -8.06 4.19
C LEU A 55 -7.96 -6.90 3.21
N ARG A 56 -7.54 -5.69 3.64
CA ARG A 56 -7.48 -4.49 2.80
C ARG A 56 -6.68 -4.71 1.51
N TYR A 57 -5.63 -5.48 1.60
CA TYR A 57 -4.75 -5.80 0.49
C TYR A 57 -4.86 -7.28 0.13
N LYS A 58 -4.73 -7.56 -1.15
CA LYS A 58 -4.59 -8.92 -1.67
C LYS A 58 -3.27 -9.05 -2.42
N PRO A 59 -2.65 -10.25 -2.44
CA PRO A 59 -1.45 -10.51 -3.22
C PRO A 59 -1.65 -10.20 -4.69
N HIS A 60 -0.61 -9.68 -5.32
CA HIS A 60 -0.59 -9.43 -6.76
C HIS A 60 0.77 -9.85 -7.34
N PRO A 61 0.82 -10.67 -8.40
CA PRO A 61 2.06 -11.30 -8.87
C PRO A 61 3.13 -10.29 -9.34
N PHE A 62 2.72 -9.12 -9.85
CA PHE A 62 3.64 -8.14 -10.41
C PHE A 62 3.81 -6.89 -9.54
N MET A 63 2.86 -6.58 -8.69
CA MET A 63 2.90 -5.39 -7.82
C MET A 63 3.17 -5.73 -6.35
N GLY A 64 3.36 -7.03 -6.04
CA GLY A 64 3.41 -7.53 -4.67
C GLY A 64 2.01 -7.59 -4.05
N TYR A 65 1.25 -6.53 -4.07
CA TYR A 65 -0.12 -6.44 -3.56
C TYR A 65 -0.96 -5.42 -4.33
N ALA A 66 -2.28 -5.49 -4.14
CA ALA A 66 -3.25 -4.52 -4.64
C ALA A 66 -4.36 -4.33 -3.60
N LEU A 67 -5.12 -3.25 -3.71
CA LEU A 67 -6.34 -3.06 -2.92
C LEU A 67 -7.32 -4.20 -3.20
N ASN A 68 -7.99 -4.67 -2.14
CA ASN A 68 -8.91 -5.79 -2.22
C ASN A 68 -10.36 -5.29 -2.31
N PRO A 69 -11.05 -5.48 -3.46
CA PRO A 69 -12.43 -5.05 -3.61
C PRO A 69 -13.44 -5.70 -2.65
N ALA A 70 -13.08 -6.85 -2.08
CA ALA A 70 -13.93 -7.53 -1.11
C ALA A 70 -13.79 -6.98 0.31
N TYR A 71 -12.84 -6.06 0.56
CA TYR A 71 -12.63 -5.49 1.88
C TYR A 71 -13.73 -4.49 2.22
N ASP A 72 -14.48 -4.79 3.28
CA ASP A 72 -15.53 -3.92 3.80
C ASP A 72 -14.92 -2.88 4.77
N GLY A 73 -15.25 -1.61 4.59
CA GLY A 73 -14.91 -0.53 5.51
C GLY A 73 -13.85 0.50 5.07
N GLN A 74 -13.43 0.50 3.79
CA GLN A 74 -12.43 1.48 3.30
C GLN A 74 -12.77 2.10 1.93
N ASP A 75 -14.02 2.06 1.51
CA ASP A 75 -14.48 2.63 0.23
C ASP A 75 -13.68 2.14 -0.99
N ILE A 76 -13.26 0.87 -0.97
CA ILE A 76 -12.60 0.24 -2.11
C ILE A 76 -13.66 -0.29 -3.06
N ASN A 77 -13.69 0.26 -4.27
CA ASN A 77 -14.67 -0.12 -5.26
C ASN A 77 -14.34 -1.48 -5.96
N PRO A 78 -15.28 -2.07 -6.71
CA PRO A 78 -15.05 -3.35 -7.39
C PRO A 78 -13.87 -3.36 -8.36
N MET A 79 -13.38 -2.19 -8.80
CA MET A 79 -12.19 -2.08 -9.65
C MET A 79 -10.88 -2.12 -8.86
N GLY A 80 -10.94 -2.16 -7.52
CA GLY A 80 -9.76 -2.06 -6.65
C GLY A 80 -9.13 -0.67 -6.65
N LEU A 81 -9.95 0.35 -6.83
CA LEU A 81 -9.62 1.76 -6.64
C LEU A 81 -10.36 2.30 -5.43
N ARG A 82 -9.94 3.43 -4.89
CA ARG A 82 -10.64 4.05 -3.77
C ARG A 82 -11.73 5.01 -4.25
N GLY A 83 -12.89 4.98 -3.59
CA GLY A 83 -14.05 5.82 -3.89
C GLY A 83 -15.05 5.16 -4.82
N GLU A 84 -15.87 5.97 -5.49
CA GLU A 84 -16.95 5.47 -6.33
C GLU A 84 -16.48 4.62 -7.51
N ALA A 85 -17.30 3.63 -7.87
CA ALA A 85 -17.05 2.81 -9.05
C ALA A 85 -17.42 3.57 -10.33
N VAL A 86 -16.56 3.48 -11.34
CA VAL A 86 -16.83 4.04 -12.67
C VAL A 86 -16.71 2.92 -13.72
N PRO A 87 -17.42 3.01 -14.84
CA PRO A 87 -17.23 2.05 -15.93
C PRO A 87 -15.81 2.18 -16.50
N LYS A 88 -15.14 1.06 -16.82
CA LYS A 88 -13.80 1.10 -17.42
C LYS A 88 -13.81 1.94 -18.70
N LYS A 89 -14.72 1.64 -19.62
CA LYS A 89 -14.90 2.45 -20.82
C LYS A 89 -15.53 3.79 -20.45
N LYS A 90 -14.84 4.88 -20.79
CA LYS A 90 -15.27 6.23 -20.48
C LYS A 90 -16.53 6.62 -21.27
N PRO A 91 -17.58 7.15 -20.60
CA PRO A 91 -18.77 7.67 -21.29
C PRO A 91 -18.45 8.90 -22.15
N LYS A 92 -19.26 9.15 -23.18
CA LYS A 92 -19.17 10.40 -23.97
C LYS A 92 -19.41 11.62 -23.08
N GLY A 93 -18.66 12.69 -23.30
CA GLY A 93 -18.78 13.91 -22.52
C GLY A 93 -18.11 13.86 -21.13
N VAL A 94 -17.33 12.83 -20.87
CA VAL A 94 -16.53 12.71 -19.62
C VAL A 94 -15.07 13.02 -19.93
N TYR A 95 -14.44 13.79 -19.05
CA TYR A 95 -12.99 13.97 -18.97
C TYR A 95 -12.48 13.25 -17.74
N ARG A 96 -11.62 12.26 -17.92
CA ARG A 96 -11.19 11.38 -16.84
C ARG A 96 -9.74 11.61 -16.46
N ILE A 97 -9.48 11.79 -15.16
CA ILE A 97 -8.17 12.05 -14.60
C ILE A 97 -7.80 10.92 -13.63
N LEU A 98 -6.64 10.31 -13.78
CA LEU A 98 -6.07 9.36 -12.83
C LEU A 98 -5.21 10.12 -11.81
N CYS A 99 -5.43 9.92 -10.53
CA CYS A 99 -4.52 10.37 -9.47
C CYS A 99 -3.67 9.19 -9.01
N VAL A 100 -2.40 9.18 -9.41
CA VAL A 100 -1.47 8.07 -9.15
C VAL A 100 -0.51 8.44 -8.03
N GLY A 101 -0.44 7.58 -7.01
CA GLY A 101 0.39 7.84 -5.83
C GLY A 101 0.34 6.73 -4.78
N GLY A 102 0.91 7.01 -3.63
CA GLY A 102 0.92 6.17 -2.45
C GLY A 102 -0.26 6.44 -1.50
N SER A 103 0.00 6.30 -0.20
CA SER A 103 -0.96 6.59 0.88
C SER A 103 -1.45 8.04 0.91
N THR A 104 -0.63 8.97 0.49
CA THR A 104 -0.94 10.41 0.39
C THR A 104 -1.95 10.73 -0.73
N THR A 105 -2.01 9.91 -1.79
CA THR A 105 -3.06 9.97 -2.81
C THR A 105 -4.28 9.16 -2.40
N TYR A 106 -4.04 7.98 -1.81
CA TYR A 106 -5.12 7.16 -1.24
C TYR A 106 -5.98 7.97 -0.27
N GLY A 107 -5.37 8.85 0.53
CA GLY A 107 -6.02 9.64 1.56
C GLY A 107 -6.12 8.83 2.86
N SER A 108 -5.00 8.23 3.31
CA SER A 108 -4.94 7.59 4.62
C SER A 108 -5.39 8.57 5.72
N HIS A 109 -6.04 8.06 6.74
CA HIS A 109 -6.61 8.82 7.87
C HIS A 109 -7.89 9.63 7.57
N THR A 110 -8.43 9.61 6.34
CA THR A 110 -9.69 10.27 6.00
C THR A 110 -10.64 9.34 5.27
N PRO A 111 -11.97 9.57 5.30
CA PRO A 111 -12.93 8.97 4.38
C PRO A 111 -12.58 9.26 2.91
N ALA A 112 -13.03 8.41 1.99
CA ALA A 112 -12.66 8.52 0.56
C ALA A 112 -13.11 9.85 -0.07
N GLU A 113 -14.28 10.34 0.32
CA GLU A 113 -14.86 11.62 -0.15
C GLU A 113 -14.08 12.85 0.32
N GLN A 114 -13.23 12.70 1.35
CA GLN A 114 -12.38 13.78 1.86
C GLN A 114 -10.96 13.75 1.27
N ALA A 115 -10.57 12.69 0.59
CA ALA A 115 -9.28 12.63 -0.09
C ALA A 115 -9.20 13.61 -1.26
N TYR A 116 -8.01 14.14 -1.56
CA TYR A 116 -7.88 15.19 -2.57
C TYR A 116 -8.44 14.82 -3.97
N PRO A 117 -8.43 13.57 -4.45
CA PRO A 117 -9.02 13.25 -5.75
C PRO A 117 -10.53 13.50 -5.80
N ALA A 118 -11.26 13.13 -4.71
CA ALA A 118 -12.68 13.40 -4.61
C ALA A 118 -12.96 14.91 -4.53
N ARG A 119 -12.23 15.64 -3.70
CA ARG A 119 -12.35 17.11 -3.59
C ARG A 119 -12.00 17.82 -4.89
N LEU A 120 -11.01 17.32 -5.63
CA LEU A 120 -10.68 17.85 -6.95
C LEU A 120 -11.83 17.63 -7.95
N GLN A 121 -12.48 16.45 -7.91
CA GLN A 121 -13.66 16.18 -8.73
C GLN A 121 -14.81 17.14 -8.45
N GLU A 122 -15.05 17.48 -7.18
CA GLU A 122 -16.04 18.49 -6.77
C GLU A 122 -15.70 19.84 -7.41
N PHE A 123 -14.48 20.37 -7.20
CA PHE A 123 -14.06 21.65 -7.80
C PHE A 123 -14.18 21.69 -9.32
N LEU A 124 -13.83 20.59 -10.00
CA LEU A 124 -13.92 20.51 -11.44
C LEU A 124 -15.37 20.46 -11.97
N ASN A 125 -16.30 19.87 -11.19
CA ASN A 125 -17.69 19.74 -11.59
C ASN A 125 -18.58 20.91 -11.14
N GLU A 126 -18.23 21.60 -10.07
CA GLU A 126 -19.00 22.71 -9.51
C GLU A 126 -18.48 24.08 -9.95
N GLY A 127 -17.25 24.13 -10.46
CA GLY A 127 -16.59 25.38 -10.87
C GLY A 127 -17.32 26.09 -12.01
N PRO A 128 -17.27 27.44 -12.04
CA PRO A 128 -17.94 28.27 -13.07
C PRO A 128 -17.37 28.08 -14.48
N HIS A 129 -16.32 27.29 -14.63
CA HIS A 129 -15.57 27.09 -15.89
C HIS A 129 -15.93 25.80 -16.62
N LYS A 130 -16.88 25.05 -16.09
CA LYS A 130 -17.39 23.85 -16.75
C LYS A 130 -18.04 24.23 -18.09
N GLN A 131 -17.50 23.71 -19.17
CA GLN A 131 -18.20 23.80 -20.47
C GLN A 131 -19.17 22.62 -20.57
N PRO A 132 -20.48 22.84 -20.56
CA PRO A 132 -21.42 21.77 -20.86
C PRO A 132 -21.15 21.23 -22.28
N PRO A 133 -21.22 19.92 -22.49
CA PRO A 133 -21.67 18.85 -21.58
C PRO A 133 -20.53 18.09 -20.86
N LEU A 134 -19.38 18.71 -20.58
CA LEU A 134 -18.24 18.04 -19.98
C LEU A 134 -18.46 17.75 -18.49
N ARG A 135 -18.30 16.49 -18.08
CA ARG A 135 -18.26 16.04 -16.70
C ARG A 135 -16.86 15.50 -16.40
N TYR A 136 -16.33 15.79 -15.22
CA TYR A 136 -15.05 15.27 -14.78
C TYR A 136 -15.24 14.04 -13.89
N GLU A 137 -14.43 13.03 -14.12
CA GLU A 137 -14.23 11.86 -13.24
C GLU A 137 -12.79 11.83 -12.81
N VAL A 138 -12.53 11.92 -11.48
CA VAL A 138 -11.19 11.89 -10.91
C VAL A 138 -11.04 10.61 -10.12
N LEU A 139 -10.26 9.68 -10.64
CA LEU A 139 -10.08 8.36 -10.06
C LEU A 139 -8.92 8.36 -9.06
N ASN A 140 -9.21 7.94 -7.84
CA ASN A 140 -8.18 7.73 -6.83
C ASN A 140 -7.51 6.37 -7.06
N CYS A 141 -6.35 6.39 -7.71
CA CYS A 141 -5.51 5.24 -7.99
C CYS A 141 -4.37 5.08 -6.97
N GLY A 142 -4.45 5.79 -5.84
CA GLY A 142 -3.49 5.69 -4.75
C GLY A 142 -3.55 4.33 -4.07
N VAL A 143 -2.39 3.76 -3.79
CA VAL A 143 -2.26 2.53 -3.00
C VAL A 143 -1.22 2.75 -1.92
N PRO A 144 -1.58 2.65 -0.63
CA PRO A 144 -0.63 2.84 0.45
C PRO A 144 0.64 2.01 0.27
N GLY A 145 1.80 2.63 0.51
CA GLY A 145 3.10 1.98 0.36
C GLY A 145 3.65 1.86 -1.07
N TYR A 146 2.86 2.17 -2.12
CA TYR A 146 3.38 2.14 -3.49
C TYR A 146 4.45 3.21 -3.71
N THR A 147 5.51 2.80 -4.39
CA THR A 147 6.52 3.67 -4.99
C THR A 147 6.18 3.93 -6.45
N THR A 148 7.03 4.70 -7.11
CA THR A 148 6.94 4.89 -8.57
C THR A 148 7.07 3.58 -9.36
N ALA A 149 7.73 2.55 -8.81
CA ALA A 149 7.89 1.25 -9.46
C ALA A 149 6.56 0.48 -9.51
N GLU A 150 5.87 0.31 -8.38
CA GLU A 150 4.56 -0.36 -8.36
C GLU A 150 3.51 0.44 -9.15
N SER A 151 3.57 1.77 -9.08
CA SER A 151 2.66 2.63 -9.85
C SER A 151 2.87 2.52 -11.35
N LEU A 152 4.11 2.34 -11.82
CA LEU A 152 4.40 2.07 -13.23
C LEU A 152 3.80 0.73 -13.69
N VAL A 153 3.95 -0.32 -12.90
CA VAL A 153 3.34 -1.63 -13.19
C VAL A 153 1.81 -1.53 -13.17
N ASN A 154 1.24 -0.83 -12.17
CA ASN A 154 -0.20 -0.63 -12.05
C ASN A 154 -0.77 0.16 -13.24
N LEU A 155 -0.08 1.23 -13.66
CA LEU A 155 -0.45 1.97 -14.87
C LEU A 155 -0.48 1.04 -16.08
N SER A 156 0.63 0.35 -16.34
CA SER A 156 0.82 -0.47 -17.55
C SER A 156 -0.15 -1.65 -17.66
N LEU A 157 -0.52 -2.28 -16.53
CA LEU A 157 -1.31 -3.52 -16.52
C LEU A 157 -2.80 -3.31 -16.19
N ARG A 158 -3.17 -2.17 -15.57
CA ARG A 158 -4.53 -1.99 -15.05
C ARG A 158 -5.14 -0.64 -15.40
N LEU A 159 -4.41 0.47 -15.15
CA LEU A 159 -5.03 1.79 -15.23
C LEU A 159 -5.25 2.27 -16.66
N LEU A 160 -4.50 1.78 -17.62
CA LEU A 160 -4.72 2.07 -19.06
C LEU A 160 -6.12 1.64 -19.54
N GLU A 161 -6.74 0.64 -18.90
CA GLU A 161 -8.09 0.18 -19.25
C GLU A 161 -9.20 1.19 -18.91
N PHE A 162 -8.88 2.24 -18.15
CA PHE A 162 -9.86 3.26 -17.74
C PHE A 162 -10.06 4.40 -18.75
N ASP A 163 -9.39 4.37 -19.89
CA ASP A 163 -9.61 5.33 -20.98
C ASP A 163 -9.44 6.80 -20.52
N ALA A 164 -8.40 7.05 -19.73
CA ALA A 164 -8.18 8.34 -19.10
C ALA A 164 -7.63 9.40 -20.09
N ASP A 165 -7.93 10.67 -19.82
CA ASP A 165 -7.44 11.82 -20.61
C ASP A 165 -6.18 12.43 -19.99
N ALA A 166 -6.06 12.36 -18.64
CA ALA A 166 -4.93 12.93 -17.91
C ALA A 166 -4.54 12.09 -16.71
N MET A 167 -3.32 12.29 -16.21
CA MET A 167 -2.79 11.63 -15.04
C MET A 167 -2.00 12.62 -14.18
N ILE A 168 -2.37 12.74 -12.90
CA ILE A 168 -1.60 13.44 -11.88
C ILE A 168 -0.67 12.43 -11.21
N ILE A 169 0.64 12.74 -11.13
CA ILE A 169 1.64 11.90 -10.50
C ILE A 169 2.10 12.56 -9.20
N TYR A 170 1.71 11.98 -8.05
CA TYR A 170 2.04 12.48 -6.72
C TYR A 170 2.83 11.43 -5.93
N HIS A 171 4.13 11.40 -6.11
CA HIS A 171 5.07 10.45 -5.53
C HIS A 171 6.35 11.11 -5.06
N ALA A 172 6.82 10.75 -3.86
CA ALA A 172 8.21 10.92 -3.42
C ALA A 172 8.52 10.09 -2.17
N ILE A 173 7.74 10.20 -1.09
CA ILE A 173 8.13 9.70 0.24
C ILE A 173 8.45 8.21 0.28
N ASN A 174 7.65 7.36 -0.37
CA ASN A 174 7.90 5.92 -0.38
C ASN A 174 9.19 5.58 -1.14
N ASP A 175 9.45 6.26 -2.25
CA ASP A 175 10.73 6.16 -2.97
C ASP A 175 11.87 6.70 -2.10
N ALA A 176 11.72 7.86 -1.45
CA ALA A 176 12.72 8.46 -0.57
C ALA A 176 13.13 7.50 0.55
N ARG A 177 12.15 6.83 1.18
CA ARG A 177 12.43 5.82 2.22
C ARG A 177 13.25 4.67 1.68
N LEU A 178 12.89 4.11 0.53
CA LEU A 178 13.57 2.97 -0.06
C LEU A 178 14.99 3.29 -0.54
N ILE A 179 15.19 4.45 -1.14
CA ILE A 179 16.50 4.81 -1.71
C ILE A 179 17.55 5.13 -0.65
N GLN A 180 17.15 5.39 0.58
CA GLN A 180 18.06 5.71 1.70
C GLN A 180 18.43 4.49 2.53
N VAL A 181 17.84 3.33 2.29
CA VAL A 181 18.17 2.10 3.01
C VAL A 181 19.49 1.49 2.50
N GLY A 182 20.26 0.88 3.40
CA GLY A 182 21.49 0.16 3.05
C GLY A 182 21.21 -1.00 2.09
N GLY A 183 22.18 -1.31 1.22
CA GLY A 183 22.02 -2.37 0.22
C GLY A 183 21.13 -2.01 -0.96
N PHE A 184 20.92 -0.73 -1.24
CA PHE A 184 20.06 -0.23 -2.30
C PHE A 184 20.26 -0.94 -3.65
N GLN A 185 19.18 -1.48 -4.20
CA GLN A 185 19.05 -2.01 -5.55
C GLN A 185 18.16 -1.10 -6.40
N ALA A 186 18.58 -0.81 -7.64
CA ALA A 186 17.88 0.14 -8.49
C ALA A 186 16.49 -0.31 -8.97
N ASP A 187 16.19 -1.59 -8.85
CA ASP A 187 14.88 -2.20 -9.12
C ASP A 187 13.98 -2.28 -7.87
N TYR A 188 14.47 -1.76 -6.73
CA TYR A 188 13.79 -1.77 -5.43
C TYR A 188 13.59 -3.17 -4.81
N SER A 189 14.20 -4.22 -5.37
CA SER A 189 14.07 -5.60 -4.87
C SER A 189 14.59 -5.79 -3.44
N HIS A 190 15.53 -4.95 -2.98
CA HIS A 190 16.07 -4.99 -1.63
C HIS A 190 15.02 -4.73 -0.52
N MET A 191 13.88 -4.13 -0.87
CA MET A 191 12.80 -3.78 0.06
C MET A 191 11.51 -4.56 -0.21
N ARG A 192 11.48 -5.41 -1.23
CA ARG A 192 10.30 -6.20 -1.57
C ARG A 192 10.58 -7.68 -1.40
N SER A 193 9.96 -8.30 -0.41
CA SER A 193 9.82 -9.74 -0.37
C SER A 193 8.66 -10.15 -1.28
N SER A 194 8.76 -11.31 -1.91
CA SER A 194 7.61 -11.91 -2.60
C SER A 194 6.53 -12.17 -1.56
N TRP A 195 5.46 -11.40 -1.60
CA TRP A 195 4.35 -11.57 -0.71
C TRP A 195 3.52 -12.77 -1.18
N ARG A 196 3.65 -13.85 -0.45
CA ARG A 196 2.78 -15.02 -0.60
C ARG A 196 2.07 -15.22 0.72
N PHE A 197 0.77 -15.43 0.68
CA PHE A 197 0.12 -16.04 1.82
C PHE A 197 0.79 -17.39 2.06
N PRO A 198 1.25 -17.68 3.29
CA PRO A 198 1.67 -19.02 3.59
C PRO A 198 0.46 -19.94 3.35
N GLU A 199 0.56 -20.76 2.32
CA GLU A 199 -0.44 -21.79 2.09
C GLU A 199 -0.31 -22.79 3.23
N THR A 200 -1.33 -22.89 4.05
CA THR A 200 -1.43 -23.97 5.04
C THR A 200 -1.78 -25.26 4.31
N SER A 201 -1.05 -26.33 4.59
CA SER A 201 -1.47 -27.65 4.12
C SER A 201 -2.87 -27.99 4.68
N PRO A 202 -3.64 -28.87 4.02
CA PRO A 202 -4.95 -29.28 4.55
C PRO A 202 -4.89 -29.81 5.99
N LEU A 203 -3.80 -30.50 6.35
CA LEU A 203 -3.59 -30.98 7.71
C LEU A 203 -3.35 -29.84 8.71
N GLU A 204 -2.50 -28.88 8.35
CA GLU A 204 -2.26 -27.70 9.22
C GLU A 204 -3.53 -26.87 9.39
N SER A 205 -4.30 -26.66 8.32
CA SER A 205 -5.58 -25.99 8.38
C SER A 205 -6.54 -26.70 9.34
N ALA A 206 -6.66 -28.02 9.24
CA ALA A 206 -7.47 -28.82 10.15
C ALA A 206 -6.99 -28.74 11.61
N LEU A 207 -5.67 -28.79 11.84
CA LEU A 207 -5.09 -28.64 13.18
C LEU A 207 -5.34 -27.25 13.77
N LEU A 208 -5.17 -26.19 13.00
CA LEU A 208 -5.46 -24.82 13.44
C LEU A 208 -6.93 -24.62 13.79
N ARG A 209 -7.85 -25.25 13.06
CA ARG A 209 -9.29 -25.10 13.26
C ARG A 209 -9.82 -25.95 14.43
N HIS A 210 -9.30 -27.13 14.61
CA HIS A 210 -9.92 -28.13 15.48
C HIS A 210 -9.06 -28.57 16.69
N CYS A 211 -7.74 -28.35 16.67
CA CYS A 211 -6.85 -28.64 17.77
C CYS A 211 -6.50 -27.37 18.57
N ARG A 212 -7.06 -27.21 19.79
CA ARG A 212 -6.88 -26.03 20.65
C ARG A 212 -5.43 -25.86 21.04
N LEU A 213 -4.76 -26.95 21.36
CA LEU A 213 -3.36 -26.95 21.76
C LEU A 213 -2.45 -26.50 20.59
N TYR A 214 -2.66 -27.09 19.41
CA TYR A 214 -1.91 -26.70 18.21
C TYR A 214 -2.08 -25.21 17.88
N TYR A 215 -3.31 -24.72 17.89
CA TYR A 215 -3.60 -23.32 17.66
C TYR A 215 -2.88 -22.39 18.66
N ARG A 216 -2.94 -22.71 19.97
CA ARG A 216 -2.31 -21.88 21.00
C ARG A 216 -0.79 -21.84 20.90
N LEU A 217 -0.17 -22.95 20.50
CA LEU A 217 1.28 -23.05 20.36
C LEU A 217 1.78 -22.37 19.08
N PHE A 218 1.05 -22.50 17.99
CA PHE A 218 1.54 -22.13 16.67
C PHE A 218 0.84 -20.92 16.01
N LYS A 219 -0.26 -20.40 16.56
CA LYS A 219 -0.96 -19.23 15.96
C LYS A 219 -0.04 -18.04 15.65
N GLY A 220 1.00 -17.83 16.43
CA GLY A 220 1.99 -16.79 16.23
C GLY A 220 2.88 -16.99 15.00
N SER A 221 2.97 -18.23 14.49
CA SER A 221 3.74 -18.60 13.29
C SER A 221 2.94 -18.45 12.01
N TYR A 222 1.63 -18.18 12.11
CA TYR A 222 0.75 -18.01 10.95
C TYR A 222 0.33 -16.55 10.79
N PRO A 223 0.97 -15.80 9.89
CA PRO A 223 0.62 -14.41 9.62
C PRO A 223 -0.84 -14.23 9.21
N SER A 224 -1.43 -15.21 8.49
CA SER A 224 -2.84 -15.23 8.09
C SER A 224 -3.84 -15.18 9.26
N LEU A 225 -3.40 -15.52 10.48
CA LEU A 225 -4.22 -15.42 11.70
C LEU A 225 -4.03 -14.08 12.43
N GLN A 226 -3.25 -13.18 11.89
CA GLN A 226 -2.93 -11.88 12.48
C GLN A 226 -3.09 -10.77 11.42
N PRO A 227 -4.33 -10.29 11.17
CA PRO A 227 -4.59 -9.28 10.13
C PRO A 227 -3.70 -8.04 10.24
N ALA A 228 -3.48 -7.54 11.46
CA ALA A 228 -2.60 -6.41 11.70
C ALA A 228 -1.12 -6.68 11.33
N ARG A 229 -0.67 -7.93 11.46
CA ARG A 229 0.69 -8.33 11.07
C ARG A 229 0.81 -8.53 9.56
N LEU A 230 -0.24 -9.02 8.90
CA LEU A 230 -0.29 -9.10 7.44
C LEU A 230 -0.30 -7.72 6.80
N GLU A 231 -1.06 -6.78 7.34
CA GLU A 231 -1.01 -5.39 6.89
C GLU A 231 0.40 -4.80 7.04
N ARG A 232 1.11 -5.11 8.14
CA ARG A 232 2.51 -4.68 8.35
C ARG A 232 3.50 -5.36 7.41
N LEU A 233 3.28 -6.60 6.99
CA LEU A 233 4.13 -7.28 6.00
C LEU A 233 4.00 -6.66 4.60
N VAL A 234 2.85 -6.07 4.31
CA VAL A 234 2.62 -5.27 3.08
C VAL A 234 3.36 -3.94 3.16
N TYR A 235 3.27 -3.28 4.31
CA TYR A 235 4.18 -2.19 4.63
C TYR A 235 5.52 -2.82 4.98
N VAL A 236 6.48 -2.70 4.09
CA VAL A 236 7.87 -2.88 4.48
C VAL A 236 8.18 -1.75 5.48
N ASP A 237 7.75 -1.95 6.72
CA ASP A 237 8.17 -1.08 7.78
C ASP A 237 9.65 -1.37 8.00
N SER A 238 10.46 -0.36 7.73
CA SER A 238 11.90 -0.39 7.95
C SER A 238 12.27 -0.74 9.41
N THR A 239 11.29 -0.73 10.33
CA THR A 239 11.48 -1.09 11.74
C THR A 239 11.39 -2.59 12.02
N GLU A 240 10.71 -3.39 11.18
CA GLU A 240 10.51 -4.83 11.40
C GLU A 240 11.44 -5.74 10.58
N HIS A 241 12.11 -5.21 9.56
CA HIS A 241 13.12 -5.96 8.81
C HIS A 241 14.54 -5.58 9.27
N PRO A 242 15.49 -6.53 9.30
CA PRO A 242 16.88 -6.26 9.65
C PRO A 242 17.61 -5.46 8.57
N HIS A 243 16.93 -4.50 7.97
CA HIS A 243 17.56 -3.57 7.06
C HIS A 243 18.31 -2.53 7.90
N PRO A 244 19.54 -2.19 7.53
CA PRO A 244 20.25 -1.13 8.22
C PRO A 244 19.40 0.14 8.18
N ALA A 245 19.36 0.84 9.32
CA ALA A 245 18.63 2.09 9.44
C ALA A 245 18.93 3.02 8.26
N PRO A 246 17.94 3.76 7.75
CA PRO A 246 18.16 4.70 6.66
C PRO A 246 19.32 5.64 6.97
N ASN A 247 20.26 5.76 6.03
CA ASN A 247 21.36 6.72 6.18
C ASN A 247 20.94 8.09 5.63
N TRP A 248 20.38 8.90 6.51
CA TRP A 248 19.94 10.26 6.17
C TRP A 248 21.06 11.31 6.14
N LYS A 249 22.32 10.93 6.38
CA LYS A 249 23.46 11.86 6.37
C LYS A 249 23.84 12.38 4.96
N GLY A 250 23.11 11.97 3.96
CA GLY A 250 23.31 12.42 2.58
C GLY A 250 22.29 11.80 1.65
N VAL A 251 22.18 12.34 0.46
CA VAL A 251 21.21 11.86 -0.54
C VAL A 251 21.84 10.76 -1.39
N ASN A 252 21.24 9.61 -1.42
CA ASN A 252 21.63 8.51 -2.32
C ASN A 252 21.32 8.89 -3.79
N THR A 253 22.31 9.45 -4.48
CA THR A 253 22.14 9.91 -5.87
C THR A 253 21.82 8.77 -6.85
N ARG A 254 22.25 7.54 -6.59
CA ARG A 254 21.87 6.36 -7.39
C ARG A 254 20.38 6.04 -7.22
N GLY A 255 19.87 6.19 -6.01
CA GLY A 255 18.46 6.03 -5.70
C GLY A 255 17.60 7.12 -6.36
N VAL A 256 18.01 8.38 -6.27
CA VAL A 256 17.34 9.48 -6.97
C VAL A 256 17.28 9.25 -8.48
N ARG A 257 18.35 8.74 -9.09
CA ARG A 257 18.34 8.37 -10.53
C ARG A 257 17.33 7.26 -10.84
N ALA A 258 17.16 6.28 -9.95
CA ALA A 258 16.17 5.21 -10.13
C ALA A 258 14.73 5.77 -10.05
N TYR A 259 14.44 6.63 -9.08
CA TYR A 259 13.18 7.36 -8.98
C TYR A 259 12.87 8.15 -10.27
N LEU A 260 13.81 8.95 -10.75
CA LEU A 260 13.65 9.75 -11.96
C LEU A 260 13.48 8.88 -13.22
N ARG A 261 14.12 7.72 -13.28
CA ARG A 261 13.90 6.73 -14.34
C ARG A 261 12.45 6.25 -14.32
N ASN A 262 11.95 5.87 -13.15
CA ASN A 262 10.58 5.39 -13.00
C ASN A 262 9.56 6.47 -13.36
N LEU A 263 9.77 7.72 -12.94
CA LEU A 263 8.93 8.85 -13.36
C LEU A 263 8.94 9.05 -14.89
N ARG A 264 10.11 9.00 -15.52
CA ARG A 264 10.22 9.09 -16.99
C ARG A 264 9.45 7.99 -17.68
N ASN A 265 9.48 6.77 -17.15
CA ASN A 265 8.74 5.64 -17.70
C ASN A 265 7.23 5.81 -17.50
N LEU A 266 6.76 6.28 -16.33
CA LEU A 266 5.36 6.62 -16.08
C LEU A 266 4.84 7.64 -17.10
N ILE A 267 5.61 8.72 -17.32
CA ILE A 267 5.31 9.76 -18.30
C ILE A 267 5.24 9.18 -19.72
N ALA A 268 6.24 8.39 -20.11
CA ALA A 268 6.31 7.82 -21.46
C ALA A 268 5.15 6.86 -21.74
N VAL A 269 4.81 5.99 -20.80
CA VAL A 269 3.66 5.08 -20.91
C VAL A 269 2.36 5.88 -21.03
N ALA A 270 2.15 6.89 -20.18
CA ALA A 270 0.96 7.72 -20.24
C ALA A 270 0.83 8.41 -21.61
N GLN A 271 1.90 9.06 -22.09
CA GLN A 271 1.90 9.77 -23.36
C GLN A 271 1.67 8.87 -24.57
N GLU A 272 2.26 7.67 -24.58
CA GLU A 272 2.06 6.68 -25.66
C GLU A 272 0.59 6.25 -25.77
N HIS A 273 -0.13 6.26 -24.63
CA HIS A 273 -1.56 5.94 -24.60
C HIS A 273 -2.49 7.18 -24.63
N GLY A 274 -1.96 8.35 -25.01
CA GLY A 274 -2.76 9.59 -25.15
C GLY A 274 -3.19 10.21 -23.81
N ILE A 275 -2.62 9.78 -22.69
CA ILE A 275 -2.90 10.31 -21.35
C ILE A 275 -1.93 11.47 -21.07
N ALA A 276 -2.44 12.68 -20.84
CA ALA A 276 -1.63 13.86 -20.53
C ALA A 276 -1.08 13.80 -19.10
N PRO A 277 0.24 13.62 -18.89
CA PRO A 277 0.82 13.58 -17.56
C PRO A 277 0.99 14.98 -16.96
N VAL A 278 0.69 15.12 -15.69
CA VAL A 278 0.91 16.30 -14.86
C VAL A 278 1.79 15.91 -13.67
N LEU A 279 2.93 16.55 -13.55
CA LEU A 279 3.83 16.35 -12.42
C LEU A 279 3.42 17.22 -11.23
N THR A 280 3.73 16.76 -10.03
CA THR A 280 3.53 17.54 -8.82
C THR A 280 4.80 17.53 -7.98
N THR A 281 5.08 18.60 -7.24
CA THR A 281 6.00 18.53 -6.13
C THR A 281 5.32 17.86 -4.94
N PHE A 282 6.11 17.23 -4.08
CA PHE A 282 5.61 16.47 -2.95
C PHE A 282 5.70 17.31 -1.68
N ALA A 283 4.56 17.55 -1.03
CA ALA A 283 4.46 18.32 0.20
C ALA A 283 4.70 17.44 1.45
N ALA A 284 5.39 17.97 2.44
CA ALA A 284 5.67 17.35 3.72
C ALA A 284 5.76 18.40 4.83
N SER A 285 5.31 18.08 6.04
CA SER A 285 5.43 18.95 7.20
C SER A 285 6.82 18.80 7.83
N GLU A 286 7.63 19.83 7.81
CA GLU A 286 8.94 19.82 8.48
C GLU A 286 8.82 19.69 10.00
N GLU A 287 7.78 20.26 10.61
CA GLU A 287 7.53 20.18 12.05
C GLU A 287 7.26 18.76 12.54
N HIS A 288 6.65 17.92 11.71
CA HIS A 288 6.32 16.54 12.04
C HIS A 288 7.36 15.52 11.56
N LEU A 289 8.47 15.98 10.97
CA LEU A 289 9.51 15.08 10.45
C LEU A 289 10.19 14.29 11.57
N VAL A 290 9.95 13.00 11.58
CA VAL A 290 10.57 12.06 12.52
C VAL A 290 11.95 11.65 11.98
N GLY A 291 12.96 12.44 12.27
CA GLY A 291 14.35 12.11 11.98
C GLY A 291 15.05 13.03 10.99
N PRO A 292 16.37 13.21 11.15
CA PRO A 292 17.17 14.08 10.31
C PRO A 292 17.28 13.55 8.88
N GLY A 293 17.11 14.42 7.87
CA GLY A 293 17.44 14.14 6.47
C GLY A 293 16.28 13.76 5.54
N TYR A 294 15.05 13.57 6.03
CA TYR A 294 13.89 13.40 5.16
C TYR A 294 13.61 14.64 4.31
N GLY A 295 13.63 15.81 4.93
CA GLY A 295 13.44 17.08 4.25
C GLY A 295 14.45 17.29 3.12
N ASP A 296 15.73 17.00 3.37
CA ASP A 296 16.80 17.14 2.36
C ASP A 296 16.56 16.25 1.13
N VAL A 297 16.15 14.99 1.35
CA VAL A 297 15.87 14.04 0.25
C VAL A 297 14.66 14.51 -0.55
N LEU A 298 13.56 14.89 0.11
CA LEU A 298 12.37 15.40 -0.55
C LEU A 298 12.64 16.70 -1.31
N ALA A 299 13.40 17.63 -0.72
CA ALA A 299 13.83 18.86 -1.39
C ALA A 299 14.64 18.57 -2.67
N VAL A 300 15.57 17.61 -2.61
CA VAL A 300 16.32 17.15 -3.80
C VAL A 300 15.39 16.53 -4.83
N MET A 301 14.46 15.66 -4.44
CA MET A 301 13.51 15.03 -5.36
C MET A 301 12.60 16.06 -6.00
N ASN A 302 12.03 17.01 -5.23
CA ASN A 302 11.21 18.10 -5.74
C ASN A 302 11.96 18.97 -6.75
N ARG A 303 13.22 19.32 -6.47
CA ARG A 303 14.08 20.06 -7.41
C ARG A 303 14.21 19.32 -8.75
N TRP A 304 14.45 18.02 -8.73
CA TRP A 304 14.56 17.22 -9.94
C TRP A 304 13.23 17.04 -10.68
N VAL A 305 12.10 16.98 -9.97
CA VAL A 305 10.76 16.98 -10.57
C VAL A 305 10.52 18.30 -11.32
N ARG A 306 10.83 19.45 -10.73
CA ARG A 306 10.77 20.78 -11.38
C ARG A 306 11.62 20.82 -12.65
N GLN A 307 12.86 20.35 -12.55
CA GLN A 307 13.75 20.31 -13.71
C GLN A 307 13.23 19.36 -14.80
N MET A 308 12.66 18.23 -14.43
CA MET A 308 12.05 17.29 -15.39
C MET A 308 10.85 17.92 -16.11
N ALA A 309 9.98 18.62 -15.36
CA ALA A 309 8.84 19.32 -15.93
C ALA A 309 9.29 20.36 -16.96
N THR A 310 10.27 21.19 -16.61
CA THR A 310 10.86 22.18 -17.51
C THR A 310 11.48 21.54 -18.75
N ASN A 311 12.34 20.53 -18.58
CA ASN A 311 13.09 19.90 -19.66
C ASN A 311 12.17 19.14 -20.66
N LYS A 312 11.03 18.67 -20.20
CA LYS A 312 10.04 17.92 -21.00
C LYS A 312 8.83 18.77 -21.40
N THR A 313 8.81 20.03 -21.02
CA THR A 313 7.67 20.94 -21.25
C THR A 313 6.36 20.33 -20.73
N LEU A 314 6.40 19.77 -19.53
CA LEU A 314 5.25 19.17 -18.87
C LEU A 314 4.61 20.12 -17.86
N PRO A 315 3.29 20.08 -17.70
CA PRO A 315 2.62 20.78 -16.62
C PRO A 315 3.16 20.35 -15.24
N LEU A 316 3.35 21.32 -14.37
CA LEU A 316 3.76 21.12 -12.98
C LEU A 316 2.79 21.82 -12.05
N ILE A 317 2.35 21.11 -11.02
CA ILE A 317 1.59 21.64 -9.89
C ILE A 317 2.53 21.75 -8.69
N GLU A 318 2.78 22.95 -8.23
CA GLU A 318 3.62 23.23 -7.06
C GLU A 318 2.80 23.06 -5.78
N LEU A 319 2.99 21.92 -5.11
CA LEU A 319 2.34 21.63 -3.83
C LEU A 319 3.26 21.92 -2.64
N ALA A 320 4.53 21.52 -2.71
CA ALA A 320 5.48 21.66 -1.62
C ALA A 320 5.62 23.14 -1.18
N GLU A 321 5.94 24.03 -2.10
CA GLU A 321 6.15 25.45 -1.81
C GLU A 321 4.95 26.14 -1.14
N SER A 322 3.74 25.60 -1.39
CA SER A 322 2.51 26.20 -0.88
C SER A 322 2.01 25.55 0.41
N LEU A 323 2.42 24.32 0.72
CA LEU A 323 1.82 23.51 1.79
C LEU A 323 2.82 23.10 2.89
N ASP A 324 4.13 23.07 2.62
CA ASP A 324 5.14 22.58 3.59
C ASP A 324 5.15 23.39 4.89
N ASP A 325 4.95 24.71 4.81
CA ASP A 325 4.92 25.61 5.96
C ASP A 325 3.58 25.66 6.70
N GLN A 326 2.67 24.72 6.43
CA GLN A 326 1.34 24.67 7.02
C GLN A 326 1.12 23.40 7.83
N PRO A 327 1.79 23.21 8.97
CA PRO A 327 1.75 21.95 9.74
C PRO A 327 0.32 21.53 10.17
N GLY A 328 -0.57 22.50 10.40
CA GLY A 328 -1.97 22.23 10.73
C GLY A 328 -2.78 21.52 9.65
N LEU A 329 -2.26 21.43 8.42
CA LEU A 329 -2.86 20.67 7.31
C LEU A 329 -2.47 19.18 7.31
N PHE A 330 -1.56 18.77 8.18
CA PHE A 330 -1.03 17.41 8.21
C PHE A 330 -1.49 16.65 9.45
N ALA A 331 -1.77 15.36 9.30
CA ALA A 331 -2.01 14.41 10.38
C ALA A 331 -0.71 13.79 10.91
N ASP A 332 0.31 13.71 10.05
CA ASP A 332 1.69 13.34 10.36
C ASP A 332 2.64 14.07 9.40
N TYR A 333 3.89 13.64 9.28
CA TYR A 333 4.90 14.33 8.46
C TYR A 333 4.60 14.39 6.95
N VAL A 334 3.71 13.55 6.41
CA VAL A 334 3.35 13.54 4.96
C VAL A 334 1.88 13.32 4.66
N HIS A 335 1.12 12.76 5.59
CA HIS A 335 -0.30 12.53 5.38
C HIS A 335 -1.09 13.76 5.81
N MET A 336 -1.88 14.26 4.89
CA MET A 336 -2.75 15.40 5.17
C MET A 336 -4.00 14.94 5.95
N ASN A 337 -4.53 15.85 6.77
CA ASN A 337 -5.88 15.75 7.33
C ASN A 337 -6.92 16.23 6.31
N ALA A 338 -8.20 16.26 6.68
CA ALA A 338 -9.29 16.66 5.78
C ALA A 338 -9.12 18.07 5.21
N ASP A 339 -8.68 19.03 6.03
CA ASP A 339 -8.42 20.41 5.61
C ASP A 339 -7.23 20.49 4.66
N GLY A 340 -6.20 19.71 4.92
CA GLY A 340 -5.03 19.59 4.04
C GLY A 340 -5.39 19.02 2.67
N PHE A 341 -6.21 17.99 2.60
CA PHE A 341 -6.70 17.46 1.32
C PHE A 341 -7.59 18.44 0.56
N MET A 342 -8.42 19.21 1.28
CA MET A 342 -9.20 20.29 0.69
C MET A 342 -8.28 21.38 0.11
N ALA A 343 -7.26 21.81 0.86
CA ALA A 343 -6.28 22.81 0.41
C ALA A 343 -5.48 22.29 -0.79
N GLN A 344 -5.03 21.03 -0.77
CA GLN A 344 -4.33 20.38 -1.88
C GLN A 344 -5.19 20.35 -3.15
N ALA A 345 -6.43 19.89 -3.06
CA ALA A 345 -7.36 19.83 -4.19
C ALA A 345 -7.63 21.22 -4.79
N LYS A 346 -7.86 22.21 -3.94
CA LYS A 346 -8.07 23.62 -4.34
C LYS A 346 -6.83 24.16 -5.09
N LEU A 347 -5.65 23.91 -4.56
CA LEU A 347 -4.39 24.35 -5.16
C LEU A 347 -4.14 23.68 -6.53
N ILE A 348 -4.40 22.37 -6.64
CA ILE A 348 -4.35 21.64 -7.91
C ILE A 348 -5.31 22.27 -8.93
N TYR A 349 -6.57 22.49 -8.53
CA TYR A 349 -7.58 23.10 -9.38
C TYR A 349 -7.17 24.50 -9.87
N GLN A 350 -6.72 25.37 -8.97
CA GLN A 350 -6.31 26.74 -9.27
C GLN A 350 -5.12 26.78 -10.26
N GLN A 351 -4.10 25.95 -10.00
CA GLN A 351 -2.92 25.91 -10.88
C GLN A 351 -3.23 25.25 -12.22
N ALA A 352 -4.05 24.20 -12.26
CA ALA A 352 -4.52 23.59 -13.50
C ALA A 352 -5.27 24.60 -14.36
N ARG A 353 -6.17 25.38 -13.76
CA ARG A 353 -6.89 26.45 -14.44
C ARG A 353 -5.95 27.53 -14.97
N LYS A 354 -5.02 28.02 -14.16
CA LYS A 354 -4.02 29.03 -14.57
C LYS A 354 -3.19 28.56 -15.77
N GLN A 355 -2.91 27.28 -15.85
CA GLN A 355 -2.17 26.64 -16.95
C GLN A 355 -3.05 26.20 -18.13
N GLY A 356 -4.37 26.41 -18.08
CA GLY A 356 -5.30 25.97 -19.11
C GLY A 356 -5.38 24.46 -19.29
N LEU A 357 -5.11 23.68 -18.20
CA LEU A 357 -5.17 22.22 -18.24
C LEU A 357 -6.63 21.73 -18.27
N TRP A 358 -6.82 20.50 -18.74
CA TRP A 358 -8.07 19.74 -18.65
C TRP A 358 -9.29 20.48 -19.25
N ARG A 359 -9.08 21.30 -20.29
CA ARG A 359 -10.12 22.16 -20.90
C ARG A 359 -10.75 23.17 -19.92
N LEU A 360 -10.04 23.54 -18.85
CA LEU A 360 -10.42 24.64 -17.97
C LEU A 360 -10.07 25.99 -18.63
N ARG A 361 -10.97 26.98 -18.51
CA ARG A 361 -10.80 28.34 -19.01
C ARG A 361 -10.79 29.36 -17.88
#